data_92b8c6bb1ed2ea8adb5ea7e633bf653a
#
_entry.id   92b8c6bb1ed2ea8adb5ea7e633bf653a
#
_cell.length_a   1.000
_cell.length_b   1.000
_cell.length_c   1.000
_cell.angle_alpha   90.00
_cell.angle_beta   90.00
_cell.angle_gamma   90.00
#
_symmetry.space_group_name_H-M   'P 1'
#
loop_
_entity.id
_entity.type
_entity.pdbx_description
1 polymer ?
#
loop_
_entity_poly.entity_id
_entity_poly.type
_entity_poly.pdbx_seq_one_letter_code
_entity_poly.pdbx_strand_id
1 'polypeptide(L)'
;MEKIPTMKPEGKGGKAEKAPKKIDYSKIEIEPLFADQVDFETFSKSDFRAVKVKSCEAVKKSDKLLKFVLNDGTGEDRVILSGIHAYYEPEELIGKTLIAITNLPPRKMMGIESCGMLLSAVNNYEGEEMLNLLMVDNAIPAGAKLY
;
A
#
# COMPACT_ATOMS: atom_id res chain seq x y z
N MET A 1 1.01 -17.59 18.95
CA MET A 1 1.09 -17.51 18.36
C MET A 1 1.44 -17.50 17.46
N GLU A 2 1.43 -17.55 17.17
CA GLU A 2 1.79 -17.62 16.38
C GLU A 2 1.80 -17.52 15.32
N LYS A 3 1.74 -17.51 14.83
CA LYS A 3 1.94 -17.48 13.93
C LYS A 3 1.62 -17.11 12.97
N ILE A 4 1.49 -16.64 12.67
CA ILE A 4 1.19 -16.22 11.81
C ILE A 4 1.39 -16.60 10.69
N PRO A 5 1.26 -16.87 10.22
CA PRO A 5 1.52 -17.14 9.30
C PRO A 5 1.75 -16.89 8.29
N THR A 6 1.60 -16.92 7.99
CA THR A 6 1.89 -16.80 7.24
C THR A 6 1.94 -16.47 6.27
N MET A 7 1.84 -16.02 6.09
CA MET A 7 1.83 -15.59 5.21
C MET A 7 2.56 -15.77 4.27
N LYS A 8 2.62 -16.07 4.01
CA LYS A 8 3.28 -16.16 3.21
C LYS A 8 3.23 -16.00 2.19
N PRO A 9 3.13 -15.95 2.05
CA PRO A 9 3.12 -15.76 1.14
C PRO A 9 3.12 -15.81 0.26
N GLU A 10 2.95 -15.69 0.21
CA GLU A 10 2.84 -15.68 -0.58
C GLU A 10 3.21 -15.45 -1.41
N GLY A 11 3.35 -15.30 -1.36
CA GLY A 11 3.69 -15.09 -2.19
C GLY A 11 4.06 -15.20 -2.78
N LYS A 12 4.17 -15.33 -3.11
CA LYS A 12 4.64 -15.37 -3.75
C LYS A 12 4.97 -14.96 -4.65
N GLY A 13 4.66 -14.64 -4.55
CA GLY A 13 4.82 -14.08 -5.78
C GLY A 13 6.11 -14.20 -6.34
N GLY A 14 6.17 -13.87 -7.50
CA GLY A 14 7.37 -14.04 -8.18
C GLY A 14 8.58 -13.50 -7.50
N LYS A 15 8.38 -12.61 -6.61
CA LYS A 15 9.52 -12.07 -5.95
C LYS A 15 10.11 -12.96 -4.97
N ALA A 16 9.50 -14.07 -4.80
CA ALA A 16 10.03 -15.00 -3.86
C ALA A 16 11.43 -15.37 -4.20
N GLU A 17 11.77 -15.27 -5.45
CA GLU A 17 13.09 -15.70 -5.76
C GLU A 17 14.14 -14.77 -5.29
N LYS A 18 13.78 -13.60 -4.86
CA LYS A 18 14.73 -12.90 -4.11
C LYS A 18 14.94 -13.68 -2.87
N ALA A 19 16.05 -14.27 -2.73
CA ALA A 19 16.29 -15.11 -1.60
C ALA A 19 15.86 -14.38 -0.36
N PRO A 20 15.09 -15.04 0.49
CA PRO A 20 14.72 -14.40 1.71
C PRO A 20 15.96 -14.14 2.51
N LYS A 21 16.16 -12.91 2.86
CA LYS A 21 17.24 -12.60 3.73
C LYS A 21 16.86 -12.96 5.11
N LYS A 22 17.83 -13.42 5.86
CA LYS A 22 17.62 -13.53 7.26
C LYS A 22 17.56 -12.14 7.83
N ILE A 23 16.45 -11.80 8.42
CA ILE A 23 16.26 -10.49 9.00
C ILE A 23 16.77 -10.50 10.43
N ASP A 24 17.70 -9.63 10.72
CA ASP A 24 18.14 -9.43 12.08
C ASP A 24 17.26 -8.36 12.70
N TYR A 25 16.27 -8.79 13.44
CA TYR A 25 15.26 -7.85 13.94
C TYR A 25 15.83 -6.81 14.89
N SER A 26 16.99 -7.09 15.47
CA SER A 26 17.62 -6.11 16.34
C SER A 26 18.13 -4.89 15.58
N LYS A 27 18.26 -5.01 14.26
CA LYS A 27 18.74 -3.92 13.43
C LYS A 27 17.62 -3.14 12.74
N ILE A 28 16.39 -3.52 12.98
CA ILE A 28 15.26 -2.84 12.39
C ILE A 28 14.89 -1.64 13.24
N GLU A 29 14.68 -0.51 12.56
CA GLU A 29 14.23 0.69 13.22
C GLU A 29 12.84 1.02 12.75
N ILE A 30 11.94 1.23 13.68
CA ILE A 30 10.60 1.63 13.35
C ILE A 30 10.28 2.93 14.06
N GLU A 31 9.38 3.68 13.45
CA GLU A 31 8.95 4.94 14.01
C GLU A 31 8.24 4.70 15.33
N PRO A 32 8.53 5.47 16.37
CA PRO A 32 7.88 5.24 17.66
C PRO A 32 6.38 5.50 17.59
N LEU A 33 5.67 4.84 18.46
CA LEU A 33 4.23 5.07 18.55
C LEU A 33 3.95 6.47 19.06
N PHE A 34 2.86 7.04 18.59
CA PHE A 34 2.40 8.30 19.14
C PHE A 34 1.95 8.11 20.58
N ALA A 35 2.34 9.03 21.43
CA ALA A 35 1.87 9.03 22.81
C ALA A 35 0.45 9.57 22.90
N ASP A 36 0.10 10.53 22.04
CA ASP A 36 -1.21 11.12 22.05
C ASP A 36 -2.23 10.16 21.46
N GLN A 37 -3.42 10.18 22.03
CA GLN A 37 -4.48 9.32 21.56
C GLN A 37 -5.37 10.05 20.58
N VAL A 38 -5.91 9.32 19.61
CA VAL A 38 -6.96 9.83 18.75
C VAL A 38 -8.27 9.20 19.24
N ASP A 39 -9.31 10.03 19.42
CA ASP A 39 -10.58 9.48 19.87
C ASP A 39 -11.25 8.71 18.74
N PHE A 40 -12.10 7.78 19.12
CA PHE A 40 -12.72 6.90 18.15
C PHE A 40 -13.57 7.66 17.14
N GLU A 41 -14.24 8.70 17.59
CA GLU A 41 -15.10 9.47 16.70
C GLU A 41 -14.28 10.10 15.57
N THR A 42 -13.13 10.67 15.90
CA THR A 42 -12.26 11.27 14.89
C THR A 42 -11.71 10.20 13.97
N PHE A 43 -11.23 9.10 14.54
CA PHE A 43 -10.68 8.03 13.72
C PHE A 43 -11.72 7.45 12.78
N SER A 44 -12.97 7.32 13.25
CA SER A 44 -13.99 6.69 12.44
C SER A 44 -14.40 7.50 11.22
N LYS A 45 -13.94 8.74 11.13
CA LYS A 45 -14.19 9.55 9.94
C LYS A 45 -13.29 9.14 8.78
N SER A 46 -12.25 8.35 9.04
CA SER A 46 -11.38 7.88 7.99
C SER A 46 -12.02 6.68 7.29
N ASP A 47 -12.00 6.71 5.97
CA ASP A 47 -12.65 5.66 5.19
C ASP A 47 -11.58 4.82 4.51
N PHE A 48 -11.31 3.65 5.09
CA PHE A 48 -10.34 2.71 4.54
C PHE A 48 -11.06 1.63 3.75
N ARG A 49 -10.62 1.41 2.52
CA ARG A 49 -11.27 0.44 1.64
C ARG A 49 -10.24 -0.46 0.97
N ALA A 50 -10.67 -1.68 0.65
CA ALA A 50 -9.89 -2.54 -0.22
C ALA A 50 -10.13 -2.06 -1.65
N VAL A 51 -9.04 -1.91 -2.40
CA VAL A 51 -9.12 -1.43 -3.78
C VAL A 51 -8.31 -2.37 -4.66
N LYS A 52 -8.81 -2.65 -5.85
CA LYS A 52 -8.14 -3.57 -6.77
C LYS A 52 -7.41 -2.79 -7.85
N VAL A 53 -6.19 -3.19 -8.12
CA VAL A 53 -5.39 -2.50 -9.13
C VAL A 53 -5.81 -2.97 -10.51
N LYS A 54 -6.41 -2.07 -11.26
CA LYS A 54 -6.78 -2.33 -12.65
C LYS A 54 -5.59 -2.10 -13.57
N SER A 55 -4.83 -1.04 -13.32
CA SER A 55 -3.60 -0.80 -14.06
C SER A 55 -2.66 0.00 -13.20
N CYS A 56 -1.40 -0.05 -13.55
CA CYS A 56 -0.36 0.64 -12.82
C CYS A 56 0.74 0.96 -13.82
N GLU A 57 1.19 2.21 -13.79
CA GLU A 57 2.24 2.61 -14.72
C GLU A 57 3.11 3.69 -14.09
N ALA A 58 4.34 3.77 -14.57
CA ALA A 58 5.25 4.81 -14.12
C ALA A 58 4.81 6.15 -14.67
N VAL A 59 4.98 7.20 -13.86
CA VAL A 59 4.67 8.55 -14.30
C VAL A 59 5.89 9.09 -15.03
N LYS A 60 5.69 9.58 -16.25
CA LYS A 60 6.80 9.92 -17.12
C LYS A 60 7.75 10.95 -16.56
N LYS A 61 7.26 11.90 -15.83
CA LYS A 61 8.09 13.00 -15.33
C LYS A 61 8.61 12.77 -13.94
N SER A 62 8.48 11.57 -13.41
CA SER A 62 8.91 11.28 -12.06
C SER A 62 9.53 9.90 -12.00
N ASP A 63 10.69 9.80 -11.35
CA ASP A 63 11.33 8.52 -11.13
C ASP A 63 10.67 7.74 -10.00
N LYS A 64 9.87 8.41 -9.19
CA LYS A 64 9.39 7.84 -7.95
C LYS A 64 7.93 7.46 -7.99
N LEU A 65 7.14 8.09 -8.83
CA LEU A 65 5.69 7.93 -8.78
C LEU A 65 5.20 6.82 -9.67
N LEU A 66 4.27 6.05 -9.12
CA LEU A 66 3.47 5.12 -9.89
C LEU A 66 2.05 5.63 -9.90
N LYS A 67 1.38 5.53 -11.03
CA LYS A 67 -0.01 5.91 -11.17
C LYS A 67 -0.85 4.66 -11.15
N PHE A 68 -1.76 4.59 -10.20
CA PHE A 68 -2.66 3.46 -10.06
C PHE A 68 -4.05 3.84 -10.54
N VAL A 69 -4.65 2.97 -11.35
CA VAL A 69 -6.07 3.05 -11.65
C VAL A 69 -6.73 1.91 -10.91
N LEU A 70 -7.63 2.26 -10.02
CA LEU A 70 -8.13 1.33 -9.02
C LEU A 70 -9.64 1.17 -9.13
N ASN A 71 -10.08 -0.05 -8.88
CA ASN A 71 -11.49 -0.34 -8.69
C ASN A 71 -11.78 -0.24 -7.20
N ASP A 72 -12.58 0.75 -6.81
CA ASP A 72 -12.91 0.97 -5.40
C ASP A 72 -14.33 0.56 -5.07
N GLY A 73 -14.97 -0.14 -5.97
CA GLY A 73 -16.33 -0.63 -5.75
C GLY A 73 -17.43 0.33 -6.13
N THR A 74 -17.08 1.56 -6.54
CA THR A 74 -18.12 2.55 -6.86
C THR A 74 -18.58 2.49 -8.30
N GLY A 75 -17.88 1.76 -9.15
CA GLY A 75 -18.19 1.75 -10.58
C GLY A 75 -17.39 2.74 -11.38
N GLU A 76 -16.67 3.63 -10.73
CA GLU A 76 -15.82 4.59 -11.40
C GLU A 76 -14.38 4.33 -11.00
N ASP A 77 -13.47 4.56 -11.93
CA ASP A 77 -12.05 4.36 -11.64
C ASP A 77 -11.55 5.43 -10.70
N ARG A 78 -10.74 4.99 -9.74
CA ARG A 78 -10.09 5.91 -8.82
C ARG A 78 -8.62 5.95 -9.17
N VAL A 79 -8.06 7.15 -9.26
CA VAL A 79 -6.64 7.32 -9.56
C VAL A 79 -5.91 7.74 -8.30
N ILE A 80 -4.85 7.01 -7.98
CA ILE A 80 -3.99 7.35 -6.85
C ILE A 80 -2.55 7.31 -7.33
N LEU A 81 -1.77 8.32 -6.96
CA LEU A 81 -0.35 8.34 -7.22
C LEU A 81 0.39 8.01 -5.94
N SER A 82 1.43 7.22 -6.05
CA SER A 82 2.20 6.83 -4.88
C SER A 82 3.67 6.77 -5.23
N GLY A 83 4.52 7.27 -4.34
CA GLY A 83 5.94 7.36 -4.58
C GLY A 83 6.69 6.08 -4.24
N ILE A 84 6.27 4.97 -4.82
CA ILE A 84 6.82 3.67 -4.43
C ILE A 84 7.51 2.93 -5.57
N HIS A 85 7.83 3.63 -6.67
CA HIS A 85 8.43 2.95 -7.81
C HIS A 85 9.78 2.31 -7.47
N ALA A 86 10.47 2.84 -6.47
CA ALA A 86 11.75 2.24 -6.07
C ALA A 86 11.56 0.84 -5.47
N TYR A 87 10.36 0.52 -5.03
CA TYR A 87 10.10 -0.75 -4.33
C TYR A 87 9.34 -1.75 -5.17
N TYR A 88 8.61 -1.29 -6.20
CA TYR A 88 7.74 -2.17 -6.98
C TYR A 88 7.79 -1.81 -8.45
N GLU A 89 7.75 -2.83 -9.28
CA GLU A 89 7.50 -2.61 -10.70
C GLU A 89 6.00 -2.61 -10.94
N PRO A 90 5.52 -1.76 -11.86
CA PRO A 90 4.07 -1.69 -12.08
C PRO A 90 3.42 -3.02 -12.36
N GLU A 91 4.10 -3.88 -13.13
CA GLU A 91 3.50 -5.15 -13.53
C GLU A 91 3.21 -6.06 -12.35
N GLU A 92 4.01 -5.94 -11.29
CA GLU A 92 3.80 -6.79 -10.11
C GLU A 92 2.51 -6.49 -9.40
N LEU A 93 1.99 -5.31 -9.58
CA LEU A 93 0.89 -4.83 -8.74
C LEU A 93 -0.46 -4.98 -9.40
N ILE A 94 -0.49 -5.20 -10.71
CA ILE A 94 -1.77 -5.33 -11.42
C ILE A 94 -2.49 -6.56 -10.91
N GLY A 95 -3.76 -6.38 -10.59
CA GLY A 95 -4.57 -7.47 -10.07
C GLY A 95 -4.52 -7.66 -8.57
N LYS A 96 -3.66 -6.94 -7.89
CA LYS A 96 -3.56 -7.05 -6.43
C LYS A 96 -4.64 -6.23 -5.76
N THR A 97 -4.96 -6.63 -4.52
CA THR A 97 -5.95 -5.92 -3.71
C THR A 97 -5.21 -5.20 -2.60
N LEU A 98 -5.25 -3.88 -2.67
CA LEU A 98 -4.51 -3.02 -1.76
C LEU A 98 -5.46 -2.33 -0.81
N ILE A 99 -4.91 -1.56 0.12
CA ILE A 99 -5.69 -0.81 1.09
C ILE A 99 -5.46 0.67 0.85
N ALA A 100 -6.54 1.42 0.74
CA ALA A 100 -6.44 2.86 0.54
C ALA A 100 -7.37 3.60 1.49
N ILE A 101 -6.92 4.78 1.91
CA ILE A 101 -7.83 5.71 2.54
C ILE A 101 -8.42 6.55 1.41
N THR A 102 -9.74 6.59 1.34
CA THR A 102 -10.43 7.10 0.17
C THR A 102 -10.99 8.50 0.34
N ASN A 103 -11.19 8.94 1.58
CA ASN A 103 -11.87 10.22 1.79
C ASN A 103 -10.92 11.35 2.14
N LEU A 104 -9.77 11.38 1.47
CA LEU A 104 -8.88 12.53 1.53
C LEU A 104 -9.22 13.48 0.38
N PRO A 105 -9.00 14.79 0.57
CA PRO A 105 -9.18 15.71 -0.55
C PRO A 105 -8.27 15.34 -1.71
N PRO A 106 -8.71 15.50 -2.94
CA PRO A 106 -7.85 15.22 -4.08
C PRO A 106 -6.61 16.11 -4.06
N ARG A 107 -5.50 15.56 -4.52
CA ARG A 107 -4.24 16.27 -4.54
C ARG A 107 -3.61 16.13 -5.92
N LYS A 108 -3.24 17.26 -6.51
CA LYS A 108 -2.63 17.21 -7.83
C LYS A 108 -1.14 17.00 -7.71
N MET A 109 -0.63 16.02 -8.42
CA MET A 109 0.79 15.69 -8.44
C MET A 109 1.19 15.45 -9.88
N MET A 110 2.20 16.19 -10.36
CA MET A 110 2.66 16.08 -11.74
C MET A 110 1.51 16.22 -12.74
N GLY A 111 0.57 17.10 -12.44
CA GLY A 111 -0.56 17.36 -13.32
C GLY A 111 -1.67 16.33 -13.24
N ILE A 112 -1.56 15.34 -12.41
CA ILE A 112 -2.56 14.28 -12.27
C ILE A 112 -3.18 14.37 -10.89
N GLU A 113 -4.50 14.26 -10.85
CA GLU A 113 -5.22 14.34 -9.58
C GLU A 113 -5.21 12.98 -8.89
N SER A 114 -4.69 12.96 -7.66
CA SER A 114 -4.63 11.74 -6.87
C SER A 114 -5.73 11.79 -5.83
N CYS A 115 -6.58 10.76 -5.80
CA CYS A 115 -7.77 10.74 -4.98
C CYS A 115 -7.68 9.68 -3.91
N GLY A 116 -6.81 9.92 -2.94
CA GLY A 116 -6.64 8.99 -1.83
C GLY A 116 -5.18 8.66 -1.62
N MET A 117 -4.94 7.71 -0.73
CA MET A 117 -3.57 7.32 -0.41
C MET A 117 -3.53 5.83 -0.13
N LEU A 118 -2.58 5.14 -0.74
CA LEU A 118 -2.35 3.74 -0.46
C LEU A 118 -1.55 3.61 0.84
N LEU A 119 -1.84 2.56 1.59
CA LEU A 119 -1.16 2.34 2.86
C LEU A 119 0.00 1.37 2.68
N SER A 120 1.08 1.67 3.35
CA SER A 120 2.29 0.84 3.31
C SER A 120 2.86 0.73 4.70
N ALA A 121 3.53 -0.38 4.96
CA ALA A 121 4.30 -0.55 6.17
C ALA A 121 5.74 -0.18 5.86
N VAL A 122 6.32 0.67 6.68
CA VAL A 122 7.64 1.22 6.42
C VAL A 122 8.52 1.03 7.63
N ASN A 123 9.76 0.63 7.40
CA ASN A 123 10.76 0.55 8.46
C ASN A 123 12.13 0.80 7.86
N ASN A 124 13.11 1.02 8.71
CA ASN A 124 14.49 1.13 8.28
C ASN A 124 15.27 -0.08 8.75
N TYR A 125 16.10 -0.61 7.87
CA TYR A 125 16.92 -1.75 8.17
C TYR A 125 18.33 -1.42 7.70
N GLU A 126 19.24 -1.30 8.66
CA GLU A 126 20.63 -0.95 8.36
C GLU A 126 20.74 0.32 7.53
N GLY A 127 19.92 1.31 7.86
CA GLY A 127 19.98 2.60 7.18
C GLY A 127 19.22 2.70 5.89
N GLU A 128 18.59 1.61 5.46
CA GLU A 128 17.81 1.60 4.21
C GLU A 128 16.34 1.53 4.52
N GLU A 129 15.58 2.35 3.83
CA GLU A 129 14.13 2.32 4.02
C GLU A 129 13.55 1.10 3.31
N MET A 130 12.75 0.35 4.04
CA MET A 130 12.03 -0.80 3.52
C MET A 130 10.56 -0.47 3.52
N LEU A 131 9.88 -0.82 2.45
CA LEU A 131 8.46 -0.49 2.30
C LEU A 131 7.71 -1.67 1.74
N ASN A 132 6.55 -1.94 2.30
CA ASN A 132 5.69 -3.00 1.82
C ASN A 132 4.25 -2.51 1.79
N LEU A 133 3.64 -2.58 0.61
CA LEU A 133 2.24 -2.21 0.48
C LEU A 133 1.37 -3.17 1.26
N LEU A 134 0.35 -2.64 1.89
CA LEU A 134 -0.64 -3.49 2.56
C LEU A 134 -1.52 -4.13 1.50
N MET A 135 -1.64 -5.44 1.58
CA MET A 135 -2.46 -6.20 0.63
C MET A 135 -3.34 -7.14 1.40
N VAL A 136 -4.50 -7.41 0.85
CA VAL A 136 -5.38 -8.43 1.38
C VAL A 136 -5.60 -9.45 0.29
N ASP A 137 -6.22 -10.57 0.68
CA ASP A 137 -6.50 -11.64 -0.26
C ASP A 137 -7.29 -11.10 -1.45
N ASN A 138 -6.92 -11.55 -2.65
CA ASN A 138 -7.58 -11.07 -3.85
C ASN A 138 -9.03 -11.53 -3.97
N ALA A 139 -9.47 -12.42 -3.10
CA ALA A 139 -10.88 -12.78 -3.04
C ALA A 139 -11.74 -11.70 -2.37
N ILE A 140 -11.11 -10.76 -1.69
CA ILE A 140 -11.86 -9.67 -1.05
C ILE A 140 -12.38 -8.74 -2.14
N PRO A 141 -13.67 -8.41 -2.13
CA PRO A 141 -14.20 -7.57 -3.19
C PRO A 141 -13.72 -6.13 -3.06
N ALA A 142 -13.63 -5.47 -4.21
CA ALA A 142 -13.30 -4.05 -4.23
C ALA A 142 -14.35 -3.27 -3.44
N GLY A 143 -13.91 -2.33 -2.63
CA GLY A 143 -14.81 -1.53 -1.84
C GLY A 143 -15.08 -2.07 -0.45
N ALA A 144 -14.53 -3.24 -0.11
CA ALA A 144 -14.74 -3.77 1.23
C ALA A 144 -14.14 -2.81 2.25
N LYS A 145 -14.92 -2.50 3.26
CA LYS A 145 -14.49 -1.51 4.25
C LYS A 145 -13.63 -2.17 5.32
N LEU A 146 -12.61 -1.45 5.74
CA LEU A 146 -11.78 -1.88 6.85
C LEU A 146 -12.26 -1.22 8.13
N TYR A 147 -12.25 -1.98 9.18
CA TYR A 147 -12.65 -1.51 10.49
C TYR A 147 -11.48 -1.52 11.46
#